data_139076a70b1f0dc3a9e7601e3fe10f3c
#
_entry.id   139076a70b1f0dc3a9e7601e3fe10f3c
#
_cell.length_a   1.000
_cell.length_b   1.000
_cell.length_c   1.000
_cell.angle_alpha   90.00
_cell.angle_beta   90.00
_cell.angle_gamma   90.00
#
_symmetry.space_group_name_H-M   'P 1'
#
loop_
_entity.id
_entity.type
_entity.pdbx_description
1 polymer ?
#
loop_
_entity_poly.entity_id
_entity_poly.type
_entity_poly.pdbx_seq_one_letter_code
_entity_poly.pdbx_strand_id
1 'polypeptide(L)'
;MEGDPDSPISRGRLCPKGSASEQLINSATRITTIKYRAPYATEWQELDEETAMNMIADRYVEARRKHWQDVDKQGRRLNRTMGIAGLGGATLDNEENYLIKKLFTATGAIQVENQARI
;
A
#
# COMPACT_ATOMS: atom_id res chain seq x y z
N MET A 1 8.41 -19.64 -15.34
CA MET A 1 8.10 -18.37 -16.02
C MET A 1 9.33 -17.93 -16.78
N GLU A 2 9.18 -17.46 -18.00
CA GLU A 2 10.28 -16.99 -18.85
C GLU A 2 10.02 -15.55 -19.27
N GLY A 3 11.08 -14.81 -19.51
CA GLY A 3 10.99 -13.45 -20.04
C GLY A 3 10.84 -13.47 -21.55
N ASP A 4 10.19 -12.46 -22.10
CA ASP A 4 10.05 -12.27 -23.54
C ASP A 4 11.40 -11.84 -24.16
N PRO A 5 12.03 -12.67 -25.02
CA PRO A 5 13.30 -12.33 -25.66
C PRO A 5 13.20 -11.13 -26.61
N ASP A 6 12.00 -10.84 -27.14
CA ASP A 6 11.75 -9.73 -28.05
C ASP A 6 11.52 -8.40 -27.31
N SER A 7 11.44 -8.41 -25.97
CA SER A 7 11.36 -7.20 -25.19
C SER A 7 12.60 -6.31 -25.41
N PRO A 8 12.44 -5.06 -25.86
CA PRO A 8 13.57 -4.16 -26.08
C PRO A 8 14.27 -3.75 -24.77
N ILE A 9 13.60 -3.93 -23.62
CA ILE A 9 14.10 -3.55 -22.30
C ILE A 9 14.83 -4.71 -21.64
N SER A 10 14.13 -5.83 -21.39
CA SER A 10 14.66 -6.97 -20.62
C SER A 10 15.43 -7.97 -21.47
N ARG A 11 15.12 -8.10 -22.77
CA ARG A 11 15.67 -9.12 -23.68
C ARG A 11 15.56 -10.52 -23.10
N GLY A 12 14.40 -10.83 -22.52
CA GLY A 12 14.13 -12.11 -21.88
C GLY A 12 14.72 -12.30 -20.49
N ARG A 13 15.41 -11.30 -19.93
CA ARG A 13 16.01 -11.42 -18.60
C ARG A 13 14.97 -11.18 -17.51
N LEU A 14 14.99 -12.04 -16.50
CA LEU A 14 14.21 -11.90 -15.27
C LEU A 14 15.16 -11.87 -14.07
N CYS A 15 14.80 -11.08 -13.06
CA CYS A 15 15.44 -11.19 -11.75
C CYS A 15 14.97 -12.47 -11.03
N PRO A 16 15.63 -12.93 -9.99
CA PRO A 16 15.22 -14.16 -9.27
C PRO A 16 13.77 -14.10 -8.77
N LYS A 17 13.27 -12.95 -8.38
CA LYS A 17 11.86 -12.77 -7.97
C LYS A 17 10.89 -12.99 -9.13
N GLY A 18 11.17 -12.40 -10.29
CA GLY A 18 10.38 -12.59 -11.50
C GLY A 18 10.36 -14.04 -11.96
N SER A 19 11.50 -14.72 -11.93
CA SER A 19 11.59 -16.15 -12.29
C SER A 19 10.79 -17.05 -11.33
N ALA A 20 10.69 -16.69 -10.06
CA ALA A 20 9.99 -17.44 -9.01
C ALA A 20 8.51 -17.05 -8.85
N SER A 21 7.94 -16.21 -9.71
CA SER A 21 6.56 -15.72 -9.57
C SER A 21 5.52 -16.83 -9.58
N GLU A 22 5.74 -17.87 -10.36
CA GLU A 22 4.83 -19.03 -10.42
C GLU A 22 4.78 -19.75 -9.06
N GLN A 23 5.93 -20.02 -8.46
CA GLN A 23 6.01 -20.64 -7.14
C GLN A 23 5.37 -19.74 -6.06
N LEU A 24 5.53 -18.42 -6.14
CA LEU A 24 4.89 -17.50 -5.21
C LEU A 24 3.36 -17.55 -5.32
N ILE A 25 2.83 -17.53 -6.55
CA ILE A 25 1.38 -17.51 -6.79
C ILE A 25 0.73 -18.82 -6.34
N ASN A 26 1.37 -19.96 -6.61
CA ASN A 26 0.84 -21.29 -6.34
C ASN A 26 1.34 -21.89 -5.01
N SER A 27 2.00 -21.10 -4.18
CA SER A 27 2.52 -21.59 -2.89
C SER A 27 1.40 -22.05 -1.97
N ALA A 28 1.54 -23.27 -1.44
CA ALA A 28 0.62 -23.80 -0.42
C ALA A 28 0.65 -23.00 0.91
N THR A 29 1.70 -22.20 1.12
CA THR A 29 1.82 -21.35 2.31
C THR A 29 1.34 -19.93 2.07
N ARG A 30 0.80 -19.62 0.88
CA ARG A 30 0.27 -18.30 0.56
C ARG A 30 -0.91 -17.98 1.46
N ILE A 31 -0.87 -16.81 2.09
CA ILE A 31 -1.99 -16.30 2.89
C ILE A 31 -3.10 -15.82 1.94
N THR A 32 -4.28 -16.43 2.06
CA THR A 32 -5.46 -16.12 1.24
C THR A 32 -6.61 -15.53 2.06
N THR A 33 -6.42 -15.38 3.37
CA THR A 33 -7.41 -14.80 4.29
C THR A 33 -6.82 -13.57 4.98
N ILE A 34 -7.70 -12.64 5.38
CA ILE A 34 -7.28 -11.45 6.10
C ILE A 34 -6.99 -11.85 7.55
N LYS A 35 -5.79 -11.53 8.01
CA LYS A 35 -5.33 -11.81 9.37
C LYS A 35 -5.28 -10.51 10.18
N TYR A 36 -5.89 -10.51 11.32
CA TYR A 36 -5.86 -9.43 12.29
C TYR A 36 -5.27 -9.89 13.62
N ARG A 37 -4.45 -9.07 14.22
CA ARG A 37 -3.96 -9.27 15.58
C ARG A 37 -4.19 -8.00 16.39
N ALA A 38 -5.00 -8.10 17.44
CA ALA A 38 -5.26 -6.97 18.32
C ALA A 38 -3.97 -6.50 19.02
N PRO A 39 -3.87 -5.22 19.44
CA PRO A 39 -2.75 -4.73 20.24
C PRO A 39 -2.51 -5.63 21.45
N TYR A 40 -1.25 -6.00 21.68
CA TYR A 40 -0.78 -6.89 22.75
C TYR A 40 -1.28 -8.35 22.69
N ALA A 41 -2.08 -8.73 21.70
CA ALA A 41 -2.47 -10.13 21.51
C ALA A 41 -1.31 -10.96 20.95
N THR A 42 -1.31 -12.25 21.28
CA THR A 42 -0.34 -13.24 20.76
C THR A 42 -0.89 -14.01 19.57
N GLU A 43 -2.22 -14.05 19.43
CA GLU A 43 -2.89 -14.87 18.43
C GLU A 43 -3.42 -14.02 17.27
N TRP A 44 -3.40 -14.62 16.07
CA TRP A 44 -4.01 -14.07 14.87
C TRP A 44 -5.45 -14.56 14.72
N GLN A 45 -6.32 -13.65 14.31
CA GLN A 45 -7.72 -13.94 14.00
C GLN A 45 -7.95 -13.76 12.49
N GLU A 46 -8.80 -14.59 11.92
CA GLU A 46 -9.28 -14.40 10.57
C GLU A 46 -10.47 -13.45 10.58
N LEU A 47 -10.49 -12.50 9.66
CA LEU A 47 -11.58 -11.58 9.44
C LEU A 47 -12.15 -11.77 8.03
N ASP A 48 -13.44 -11.55 7.89
CA ASP A 48 -14.06 -11.33 6.60
C ASP A 48 -13.63 -9.96 6.03
N GLU A 49 -13.79 -9.81 4.71
CA GLU A 49 -13.32 -8.63 4.00
C GLU A 49 -14.07 -7.36 4.45
N GLU A 50 -15.39 -7.44 4.64
CA GLU A 50 -16.19 -6.29 5.03
C GLU A 50 -15.79 -5.76 6.41
N THR A 51 -15.66 -6.65 7.38
CA THR A 51 -15.20 -6.31 8.73
C THR A 51 -13.81 -5.68 8.69
N ALA A 52 -12.88 -6.29 7.96
CA ALA A 52 -11.52 -5.78 7.87
C ALA A 52 -11.46 -4.40 7.22
N MET A 53 -12.19 -4.20 6.12
CA MET A 53 -12.24 -2.91 5.42
C MET A 53 -12.88 -1.80 6.26
N ASN A 54 -13.94 -2.11 7.00
CA ASN A 54 -14.54 -1.16 7.93
C ASN A 54 -13.57 -0.76 9.04
N MET A 55 -12.87 -1.72 9.64
CA MET A 55 -11.84 -1.43 10.65
C MET A 55 -10.71 -0.54 10.10
N ILE A 56 -10.25 -0.77 8.87
CA ILE A 56 -9.23 0.05 8.21
C ILE A 56 -9.78 1.45 7.96
N ALA A 57 -10.99 1.58 7.42
CA ALA A 57 -11.62 2.85 7.13
C ALA A 57 -11.81 3.71 8.40
N ASP A 58 -12.27 3.11 9.49
CA ASP A 58 -12.43 3.80 10.77
C ASP A 58 -11.11 4.34 11.28
N ARG A 59 -10.04 3.55 11.26
CA ARG A 59 -8.70 3.97 11.66
C ARG A 59 -8.16 5.09 10.78
N TYR A 60 -8.40 4.99 9.48
CA TYR A 60 -7.99 6.00 8.51
C TYR A 60 -8.68 7.34 8.76
N VAL A 61 -10.00 7.32 8.91
CA VAL A 61 -10.82 8.51 9.17
C VAL A 61 -10.45 9.14 10.52
N GLU A 62 -10.26 8.34 11.56
CA GLU A 62 -9.84 8.83 12.88
C GLU A 62 -8.45 9.48 12.82
N ALA A 63 -7.48 8.83 12.20
CA ALA A 63 -6.12 9.37 12.05
C ALA A 63 -6.14 10.70 11.28
N ARG A 64 -6.92 10.75 10.20
CA ARG A 64 -7.12 11.96 9.41
C ARG A 64 -7.72 13.07 10.27
N ARG A 65 -8.82 12.81 10.96
CA ARG A 65 -9.51 13.79 11.82
C ARG A 65 -8.59 14.34 12.92
N LYS A 66 -7.82 13.47 13.57
CA LYS A 66 -6.92 13.83 14.67
C LYS A 66 -5.75 14.71 14.23
N HIS A 67 -5.25 14.50 13.02
CA HIS A 67 -4.02 15.14 12.54
C HIS A 67 -4.25 16.08 11.35
N TRP A 68 -5.50 16.48 11.12
CA TRP A 68 -5.84 17.42 10.06
C TRP A 68 -5.34 18.83 10.36
N GLN A 69 -4.84 19.49 9.33
CA GLN A 69 -4.34 20.86 9.38
C GLN A 69 -4.99 21.66 8.25
N ASP A 70 -5.88 22.60 8.62
CA ASP A 70 -6.54 23.50 7.65
C ASP A 70 -5.59 24.57 7.17
N VAL A 71 -4.89 25.22 8.12
CA VAL A 71 -4.00 26.36 7.85
C VAL A 71 -2.69 26.21 8.64
N ASP A 72 -1.66 26.90 8.20
CA ASP A 72 -0.40 27.05 8.95
C ASP A 72 -0.46 28.23 9.94
N LYS A 73 0.66 28.46 10.62
CA LYS A 73 0.80 29.56 11.59
C LYS A 73 0.68 30.97 10.98
N GLN A 74 0.82 31.08 9.67
CA GLN A 74 0.70 32.31 8.88
C GLN A 74 -0.69 32.46 8.23
N GLY A 75 -1.64 31.53 8.49
CA GLY A 75 -2.98 31.52 7.91
C GLY A 75 -3.07 31.01 6.48
N ARG A 76 -2.00 30.44 5.92
CA ARG A 76 -2.01 29.86 4.58
C ARG A 76 -2.70 28.52 4.61
N ARG A 77 -3.55 28.27 3.61
CA ARG A 77 -4.30 27.00 3.50
C ARG A 77 -3.37 25.81 3.27
N LEU A 78 -3.53 24.78 4.07
CA LEU A 78 -2.78 23.51 3.97
C LEU A 78 -3.65 22.37 3.49
N ASN A 79 -4.84 22.18 4.07
CA ASN A 79 -5.77 21.08 3.77
C ASN A 79 -5.07 19.71 3.72
N ARG A 80 -4.31 19.37 4.77
CA ARG A 80 -3.49 18.16 4.81
C ARG A 80 -3.62 17.40 6.13
N THR A 81 -3.23 16.15 6.11
CA THR A 81 -3.00 15.36 7.34
C THR A 81 -1.55 14.91 7.44
N MET A 82 -1.01 14.98 8.66
CA MET A 82 0.31 14.43 9.00
C MET A 82 0.21 13.05 9.71
N GLY A 83 -1.01 12.56 9.91
CA GLY A 83 -1.25 11.28 10.59
C GLY A 83 -1.26 10.06 9.68
N ILE A 84 -1.10 10.26 8.39
CA ILE A 84 -1.19 9.20 7.38
C ILE A 84 -0.03 9.33 6.41
N ALA A 85 0.63 8.22 6.12
CA ALA A 85 1.65 8.10 5.09
C ALA A 85 1.43 6.84 4.26
N GLY A 86 1.75 6.90 2.97
CA GLY A 86 1.71 5.77 2.05
C GLY A 86 3.12 5.39 1.63
N LEU A 87 3.44 4.11 1.73
CA LEU A 87 4.69 3.57 1.21
C LEU A 87 4.36 2.45 0.20
N GLY A 88 4.64 2.70 -1.06
CA GLY A 88 4.43 1.74 -2.15
C GLY A 88 5.54 0.70 -2.25
N GLY A 89 5.36 -0.24 -3.17
CA GLY A 89 6.31 -1.31 -3.49
C GLY A 89 6.99 -1.11 -4.84
N ALA A 90 8.12 -1.79 -5.04
CA ALA A 90 8.92 -1.71 -6.27
C ALA A 90 8.31 -2.48 -7.45
N THR A 91 7.35 -3.37 -7.21
CA THR A 91 6.75 -4.27 -8.21
C THR A 91 5.33 -3.87 -8.60
N LEU A 92 4.89 -2.69 -8.19
CA LEU A 92 3.59 -2.13 -8.55
C LEU A 92 3.62 -1.62 -10.00
N ASP A 93 2.52 -1.82 -10.72
CA ASP A 93 2.36 -1.23 -12.06
C ASP A 93 2.00 0.26 -12.01
N ASN A 94 1.86 0.89 -13.17
CA ASN A 94 1.58 2.32 -13.27
C ASN A 94 0.17 2.66 -12.76
N GLU A 95 -0.80 1.81 -13.01
CA GLU A 95 -2.19 1.97 -12.59
C GLU A 95 -2.32 1.88 -11.07
N GLU A 96 -1.66 0.91 -10.44
CA GLU A 96 -1.62 0.77 -8.99
C GLU A 96 -0.96 1.99 -8.33
N ASN A 97 0.19 2.42 -8.84
CA ASN A 97 0.87 3.63 -8.34
C ASN A 97 -0.01 4.89 -8.49
N TYR A 98 -0.73 5.03 -9.62
CA TYR A 98 -1.66 6.12 -9.83
C TYR A 98 -2.81 6.11 -8.83
N LEU A 99 -3.42 4.95 -8.58
CA LEU A 99 -4.53 4.80 -7.64
C LEU A 99 -4.10 5.08 -6.20
N ILE A 100 -2.94 4.60 -5.79
CA ILE A 100 -2.34 4.89 -4.49
C ILE A 100 -2.14 6.40 -4.33
N LYS A 101 -1.48 7.03 -5.29
CA LYS A 101 -1.23 8.48 -5.26
C LYS A 101 -2.54 9.27 -5.21
N LYS A 102 -3.52 8.88 -6.02
CA LYS A 102 -4.83 9.53 -6.08
C LYS A 102 -5.57 9.44 -4.75
N LEU A 103 -5.64 8.25 -4.14
CA LEU A 103 -6.31 8.03 -2.87
C LEU A 103 -5.68 8.87 -1.75
N PHE A 104 -4.37 8.74 -1.55
CA PHE A 104 -3.67 9.44 -0.48
C PHE A 104 -3.73 10.95 -0.66
N THR A 105 -3.53 11.46 -1.87
CA THR A 105 -3.62 12.89 -2.15
C THR A 105 -5.04 13.43 -1.94
N ALA A 106 -6.06 12.72 -2.42
CA ALA A 106 -7.47 13.13 -2.25
C ALA A 106 -7.89 13.20 -0.77
N THR A 107 -7.29 12.39 0.06
CA THR A 107 -7.55 12.39 1.51
C THR A 107 -6.66 13.33 2.31
N GLY A 108 -5.76 14.06 1.65
CA GLY A 108 -4.90 15.07 2.25
C GLY A 108 -3.59 14.54 2.84
N ALA A 109 -3.24 13.28 2.61
CA ALA A 109 -1.93 12.77 2.97
C ALA A 109 -0.87 13.32 2.01
N ILE A 110 0.23 13.82 2.56
CA ILE A 110 1.32 14.43 1.76
C ILE A 110 2.54 13.52 1.66
N GLN A 111 2.66 12.55 2.55
CA GLN A 111 3.75 11.57 2.55
C GLN A 111 3.31 10.35 1.73
N VAL A 112 3.64 10.35 0.44
CA VAL A 112 3.37 9.24 -0.47
C VAL A 112 4.66 8.93 -1.21
N GLU A 113 5.35 7.90 -0.75
CA GLU A 113 6.64 7.49 -1.25
C GLU A 113 6.61 6.05 -1.78
N ASN A 114 7.59 5.70 -2.58
CA ASN A 114 7.76 4.35 -3.08
C ASN A 114 9.09 3.78 -2.55
N GLN A 115 9.11 2.49 -2.26
CA GLN A 115 10.27 1.80 -1.72
C GLN A 115 11.53 1.98 -2.60
N ALA A 116 11.39 2.05 -3.91
CA ALA A 116 12.51 2.24 -4.83
C ALA A 116 13.08 3.66 -4.84
N ARG A 117 12.45 4.58 -4.13
CA ARG A 117 12.81 6.01 -4.09
C ARG A 117 13.28 6.50 -2.72
N ILE A 118 13.42 5.65 -1.78
CA ILE A 118 13.90 6.01 -0.43
C ILE A 118 15.36 6.51 -0.49
#